data_d7d37fd65e08b69ea2be21e7245112a8
#
_entry.id   d7d37fd65e08b69ea2be21e7245112a8
#
_cell.length_a   1.000
_cell.length_b   1.000
_cell.length_c   1.000
_cell.angle_alpha   90.00
_cell.angle_beta   90.00
_cell.angle_gamma   90.00
#
_symmetry.space_group_name_H-M   'P 1'
#
loop_
_entity.id
_entity.type
_entity.pdbx_description
1 polymer ?
#
loop_
_entity_poly.entity_id
_entity_poly.type
_entity_poly.pdbx_seq_one_letter_code
_entity_poly.pdbx_strand_id
1 'polypeptide(L)'
;MSNPETKAITRELQSHAAILGGFVSLLWIIEIIDVFLLGGRLNAYGVRPRNLDGLQGILLMPFLHGSFAHLAANTLPLVTLGWLIMLREISDFFIVSAVTVLVSGFGVWLTGAPYSVHIGASGLIFGYFGFLLLRGYFERSFTSILVSLIVGFFYGSLIWGVLPSQPQVSWQAHFFGFVGGVLTAQLLGRQKREIN
;
A
#
# COMPACT_ATOMS: atom_id res chain seq x y z
N MET A 1 -20.78 33.07 -7.88
CA MET A 1 -19.85 32.40 -8.82
C MET A 1 -18.67 31.85 -8.02
N SER A 2 -18.42 30.55 -8.04
CA SER A 2 -17.28 29.96 -7.32
C SER A 2 -15.97 30.34 -7.99
N ASN A 3 -14.98 30.74 -7.18
CA ASN A 3 -13.62 31.10 -7.63
C ASN A 3 -13.00 29.92 -8.44
N PRO A 4 -12.27 30.17 -9.55
CA PRO A 4 -11.54 29.14 -10.29
C PRO A 4 -10.65 28.24 -9.43
N GLU A 5 -9.97 28.79 -8.43
CA GLU A 5 -9.14 28.04 -7.47
C GLU A 5 -9.97 27.06 -6.63
N THR A 6 -11.14 27.50 -6.13
CA THR A 6 -12.03 26.61 -5.37
C THR A 6 -12.51 25.44 -6.22
N LYS A 7 -12.78 25.66 -7.52
CA LYS A 7 -13.17 24.58 -8.45
C LYS A 7 -12.03 23.60 -8.69
N ALA A 8 -10.78 24.09 -8.80
CA ALA A 8 -9.61 23.24 -9.00
C ALA A 8 -9.40 22.31 -7.78
N ILE A 9 -9.39 22.88 -6.57
CA ILE A 9 -9.26 22.13 -5.32
C ILE A 9 -10.38 21.09 -5.19
N THR A 10 -11.62 21.48 -5.48
CA THR A 10 -12.77 20.56 -5.39
C THR A 10 -12.61 19.37 -6.36
N ARG A 11 -12.16 19.60 -7.58
CA ARG A 11 -11.91 18.53 -8.56
C ARG A 11 -10.81 17.58 -8.11
N GLU A 12 -9.74 18.12 -7.55
CA GLU A 12 -8.63 17.33 -7.01
C GLU A 12 -9.10 16.42 -5.86
N LEU A 13 -9.82 16.98 -4.87
CA LEU A 13 -10.41 16.21 -3.77
C LEU A 13 -11.38 15.14 -4.26
N GLN A 14 -12.22 15.45 -5.25
CA GLN A 14 -13.11 14.48 -5.88
C GLN A 14 -12.35 13.35 -6.57
N SER A 15 -11.25 13.66 -7.25
CA SER A 15 -10.40 12.65 -7.89
C SER A 15 -9.76 11.72 -6.87
N HIS A 16 -9.22 12.26 -5.77
CA HIS A 16 -8.65 11.46 -4.68
C HIS A 16 -9.72 10.55 -4.05
N ALA A 17 -10.89 11.10 -3.75
CA ALA A 17 -12.01 10.34 -3.20
C ALA A 17 -12.50 9.23 -4.17
N ALA A 18 -12.57 9.52 -5.46
CA ALA A 18 -12.97 8.53 -6.47
C ALA A 18 -11.96 7.39 -6.63
N ILE A 19 -10.65 7.70 -6.65
CA ILE A 19 -9.59 6.69 -6.75
C ILE A 19 -9.59 5.78 -5.52
N LEU A 20 -9.52 6.34 -4.32
CA LEU A 20 -9.49 5.56 -3.08
C LEU A 20 -10.80 4.86 -2.80
N GLY A 21 -11.93 5.55 -3.00
CA GLY A 21 -13.26 4.97 -2.85
C GLY A 21 -13.49 3.82 -3.83
N GLY A 22 -13.08 3.97 -5.09
CA GLY A 22 -13.14 2.90 -6.09
C GLY A 22 -12.26 1.71 -5.70
N PHE A 23 -11.03 1.97 -5.26
CA PHE A 23 -10.12 0.90 -4.82
C PHE A 23 -10.66 0.15 -3.60
N VAL A 24 -11.07 0.86 -2.55
CA VAL A 24 -11.68 0.25 -1.36
C VAL A 24 -12.95 -0.52 -1.71
N SER A 25 -13.84 0.07 -2.51
CA SER A 25 -15.06 -0.61 -2.94
C SER A 25 -14.76 -1.92 -3.67
N LEU A 26 -13.74 -1.93 -4.53
CA LEU A 26 -13.29 -3.14 -5.21
C LEU A 26 -12.83 -4.22 -4.22
N LEU A 27 -12.04 -3.85 -3.20
CA LEU A 27 -11.60 -4.80 -2.16
C LEU A 27 -12.78 -5.41 -1.40
N TRP A 28 -13.75 -4.57 -1.00
CA TRP A 28 -14.94 -5.02 -0.28
C TRP A 28 -15.84 -5.89 -1.16
N ILE A 29 -16.02 -5.56 -2.43
CA ILE A 29 -16.81 -6.36 -3.38
C ILE A 29 -16.16 -7.74 -3.57
N ILE A 30 -14.84 -7.80 -3.76
CA ILE A 30 -14.10 -9.07 -3.91
C ILE A 30 -14.28 -9.93 -2.65
N GLU A 31 -14.12 -9.37 -1.46
CA GLU A 31 -14.27 -10.10 -0.19
C GLU A 31 -15.71 -10.61 0.01
N ILE A 32 -16.71 -9.77 -0.30
CA ILE A 32 -18.13 -10.18 -0.23
C ILE A 32 -18.39 -11.35 -1.18
N ILE A 33 -17.93 -11.27 -2.43
CA ILE A 33 -18.07 -12.33 -3.41
C ILE A 33 -17.35 -13.60 -2.94
N ASP A 34 -16.12 -13.47 -2.44
CA ASP A 34 -15.33 -14.62 -1.98
C ASP A 34 -16.00 -15.33 -0.81
N VAL A 35 -16.44 -14.60 0.20
CA VAL A 35 -17.06 -15.20 1.39
C VAL A 35 -18.44 -15.82 1.07
N PHE A 36 -19.32 -15.08 0.40
CA PHE A 36 -20.73 -15.52 0.25
C PHE A 36 -20.97 -16.40 -0.96
N LEU A 37 -20.22 -16.26 -2.04
CA LEU A 37 -20.45 -17.02 -3.28
C LEU A 37 -19.38 -18.08 -3.54
N LEU A 38 -18.13 -17.86 -3.13
CA LEU A 38 -17.01 -18.73 -3.47
C LEU A 38 -16.45 -19.50 -2.26
N GLY A 39 -16.93 -19.22 -1.03
CA GLY A 39 -16.52 -19.94 0.17
C GLY A 39 -15.06 -19.78 0.52
N GLY A 40 -14.46 -18.60 0.27
CA GLY A 40 -13.08 -18.29 0.58
C GLY A 40 -12.04 -18.81 -0.42
N ARG A 41 -12.47 -19.26 -1.61
CA ARG A 41 -11.60 -19.91 -2.61
C ARG A 41 -10.64 -18.95 -3.31
N LEU A 42 -10.97 -17.65 -3.39
CA LEU A 42 -10.09 -16.68 -4.02
C LEU A 42 -8.75 -16.53 -3.28
N ASN A 43 -8.73 -16.76 -1.97
CA ASN A 43 -7.52 -16.69 -1.17
C ASN A 43 -6.41 -17.67 -1.63
N ALA A 44 -6.79 -18.75 -2.32
CA ALA A 44 -5.83 -19.68 -2.93
C ALA A 44 -4.98 -19.06 -4.05
N TYR A 45 -5.40 -17.90 -4.61
CA TYR A 45 -4.65 -17.17 -5.65
C TYR A 45 -3.64 -16.16 -5.09
N GLY A 46 -3.43 -16.14 -3.78
CA GLY A 46 -2.36 -15.35 -3.15
C GLY A 46 -0.96 -15.81 -3.57
N VAL A 47 0.07 -15.10 -3.09
CA VAL A 47 1.46 -15.46 -3.37
C VAL A 47 1.79 -16.78 -2.71
N ARG A 48 2.25 -17.76 -3.50
CA ARG A 48 2.81 -19.04 -3.01
C ARG A 48 4.32 -19.03 -3.19
N PRO A 49 5.09 -19.05 -2.09
CA PRO A 49 6.55 -18.96 -2.16
C PRO A 49 7.19 -20.07 -3.00
N ARG A 50 8.07 -19.67 -3.91
CA ARG A 50 8.85 -20.55 -4.80
C ARG A 50 8.01 -21.50 -5.67
N ASN A 51 6.74 -21.17 -5.90
CA ASN A 51 5.86 -21.88 -6.81
C ASN A 51 5.54 -20.97 -8.02
N LEU A 52 5.72 -21.47 -9.24
CA LEU A 52 5.45 -20.70 -10.47
C LEU A 52 3.99 -20.30 -10.59
N ASP A 53 3.06 -21.18 -10.19
CA ASP A 53 1.62 -20.88 -10.14
C ASP A 53 1.29 -19.76 -9.13
N GLY A 54 2.18 -19.52 -8.16
CA GLY A 54 2.04 -18.45 -7.18
C GLY A 54 2.49 -17.07 -7.66
N LEU A 55 3.11 -16.96 -8.84
CA LEU A 55 3.58 -15.67 -9.37
C LEU A 55 2.43 -14.70 -9.67
N GLN A 56 1.28 -15.21 -10.15
CA GLN A 56 0.09 -14.38 -10.34
C GLN A 56 -0.35 -13.70 -9.04
N GLY A 57 -0.11 -14.34 -7.91
CA GLY A 57 -0.42 -13.83 -6.58
C GLY A 57 0.32 -12.53 -6.26
N ILE A 58 1.44 -12.22 -6.92
CA ILE A 58 2.16 -10.96 -6.75
C ILE A 58 1.23 -9.78 -7.04
N LEU A 59 0.43 -9.86 -8.09
CA LEU A 59 -0.54 -8.83 -8.47
C LEU A 59 -1.87 -8.96 -7.73
N LEU A 60 -2.28 -10.20 -7.38
CA LEU A 60 -3.58 -10.46 -6.78
C LEU A 60 -3.58 -10.30 -5.25
N MET A 61 -2.45 -10.53 -4.58
CA MET A 61 -2.31 -10.51 -3.11
C MET A 61 -2.97 -9.28 -2.45
N PRO A 62 -2.83 -8.04 -2.95
CA PRO A 62 -3.41 -6.87 -2.29
C PRO A 62 -4.95 -6.84 -2.29
N PHE A 63 -5.58 -7.61 -3.18
CA PHE A 63 -7.04 -7.65 -3.35
C PHE A 63 -7.71 -8.75 -2.54
N LEU A 64 -6.95 -9.70 -1.99
CA LEU A 64 -7.45 -10.90 -1.31
C LEU A 64 -7.34 -10.73 0.20
N HIS A 65 -8.38 -11.10 0.94
CA HIS A 65 -8.41 -11.01 2.39
C HIS A 65 -9.01 -12.28 3.00
N GLY A 66 -8.49 -12.69 4.16
CA GLY A 66 -8.95 -13.91 4.83
C GLY A 66 -10.16 -13.71 5.73
N SER A 67 -10.61 -12.47 5.91
CA SER A 67 -11.80 -12.12 6.69
C SER A 67 -12.16 -10.65 6.56
N PHE A 68 -13.43 -10.31 6.81
CA PHE A 68 -13.88 -8.91 6.90
C PHE A 68 -13.12 -8.10 7.97
N ALA A 69 -12.72 -8.72 9.07
CA ALA A 69 -11.92 -8.05 10.10
C ALA A 69 -10.53 -7.67 9.56
N HIS A 70 -9.90 -8.56 8.79
CA HIS A 70 -8.61 -8.27 8.14
C HIS A 70 -8.75 -7.14 7.12
N LEU A 71 -9.79 -7.17 6.27
CA LEU A 71 -10.07 -6.11 5.30
C LEU A 71 -10.35 -4.77 5.99
N ALA A 72 -11.17 -4.75 7.04
CA ALA A 72 -11.49 -3.54 7.80
C ALA A 72 -10.23 -2.92 8.43
N ALA A 73 -9.36 -3.74 9.01
CA ALA A 73 -8.08 -3.30 9.59
C ALA A 73 -7.16 -2.65 8.54
N ASN A 74 -7.20 -3.12 7.29
CA ASN A 74 -6.43 -2.55 6.19
C ASN A 74 -7.08 -1.28 5.61
N THR A 75 -8.40 -1.13 5.66
CA THR A 75 -9.13 -0.06 4.98
C THR A 75 -8.70 1.33 5.44
N LEU A 76 -8.67 1.58 6.75
CA LEU A 76 -8.34 2.91 7.27
C LEU A 76 -6.89 3.34 6.96
N PRO A 77 -5.84 2.53 7.23
CA PRO A 77 -4.47 2.88 6.85
C PRO A 77 -4.29 3.06 5.34
N LEU A 78 -4.93 2.21 4.53
CA LEU A 78 -4.86 2.31 3.07
C LEU A 78 -5.40 3.65 2.56
N VAL A 79 -6.56 4.07 3.06
CA VAL A 79 -7.19 5.33 2.68
C VAL A 79 -6.36 6.52 3.15
N THR A 80 -5.96 6.55 4.42
CA THR A 80 -5.27 7.70 4.99
C THR A 80 -3.86 7.88 4.42
N LEU A 81 -3.06 6.81 4.32
CA LEU A 81 -1.72 6.90 3.76
C LEU A 81 -1.77 7.11 2.24
N GLY A 82 -2.69 6.44 1.52
CA GLY A 82 -2.88 6.67 0.09
C GLY A 82 -3.30 8.11 -0.22
N TRP A 83 -4.21 8.69 0.59
CA TRP A 83 -4.58 10.09 0.47
C TRP A 83 -3.39 11.03 0.66
N LEU A 84 -2.57 10.82 1.69
CA LEU A 84 -1.37 11.62 1.96
C LEU A 84 -0.34 11.57 0.81
N ILE A 85 -0.23 10.44 0.12
CA ILE A 85 0.62 10.34 -1.07
C ILE A 85 0.07 11.22 -2.19
N MET A 86 -1.25 11.16 -2.47
CA MET A 86 -1.89 11.91 -3.55
C MET A 86 -1.95 13.42 -3.31
N LEU A 87 -1.82 13.91 -2.06
CA LEU A 87 -1.77 15.35 -1.77
C LEU A 87 -0.64 16.07 -2.51
N ARG A 88 0.36 15.35 -2.98
CA ARG A 88 1.40 15.91 -3.83
C ARG A 88 1.07 15.74 -5.30
N GLU A 89 0.97 14.48 -5.73
CA GLU A 89 0.64 14.11 -7.10
C GLU A 89 -0.06 12.75 -7.14
N ILE A 90 -1.13 12.66 -7.92
CA ILE A 90 -1.86 11.39 -8.11
C ILE A 90 -0.96 10.32 -8.74
N SER A 91 -0.03 10.72 -9.62
CA SER A 91 0.96 9.83 -10.23
C SER A 91 1.84 9.11 -9.20
N ASP A 92 2.24 9.80 -8.12
CA ASP A 92 3.04 9.19 -7.05
C ASP A 92 2.31 7.99 -6.42
N PHE A 93 1.00 8.11 -6.22
CA PHE A 93 0.19 7.00 -5.68
C PHE A 93 0.28 5.74 -6.55
N PHE A 94 0.15 5.88 -7.86
CA PHE A 94 0.23 4.73 -8.77
C PHE A 94 1.65 4.16 -8.85
N ILE A 95 2.68 5.01 -8.89
CA ILE A 95 4.08 4.58 -8.94
C ILE A 95 4.45 3.83 -7.65
N VAL A 96 4.14 4.42 -6.48
CA VAL A 96 4.39 3.79 -5.19
C VAL A 96 3.65 2.47 -5.07
N SER A 97 2.38 2.43 -5.49
CA SER A 97 1.58 1.21 -5.46
C SER A 97 2.19 0.11 -6.33
N ALA A 98 2.53 0.41 -7.58
CA ALA A 98 3.08 -0.56 -8.51
C ALA A 98 4.43 -1.12 -8.02
N VAL A 99 5.36 -0.24 -7.61
CA VAL A 99 6.67 -0.67 -7.10
C VAL A 99 6.50 -1.49 -5.82
N THR A 100 5.65 -1.05 -4.90
CA THR A 100 5.42 -1.77 -3.65
C THR A 100 4.82 -3.15 -3.88
N VAL A 101 3.82 -3.28 -4.74
CA VAL A 101 3.21 -4.57 -5.08
C VAL A 101 4.25 -5.54 -5.63
N LEU A 102 5.08 -5.08 -6.56
CA LEU A 102 6.13 -5.91 -7.14
C LEU A 102 7.19 -6.29 -6.11
N VAL A 103 7.74 -5.33 -5.38
CA VAL A 103 8.82 -5.60 -4.39
C VAL A 103 8.31 -6.47 -3.25
N SER A 104 7.12 -6.19 -2.71
CA SER A 104 6.49 -6.99 -1.67
C SER A 104 6.19 -8.41 -2.16
N GLY A 105 5.52 -8.54 -3.30
CA GLY A 105 5.13 -9.82 -3.85
C GLY A 105 6.32 -10.71 -4.22
N PHE A 106 7.35 -10.16 -4.90
CA PHE A 106 8.58 -10.91 -5.18
C PHE A 106 9.34 -11.25 -3.91
N GLY A 107 9.41 -10.33 -2.94
CA GLY A 107 10.05 -10.59 -1.65
C GLY A 107 9.38 -11.75 -0.91
N VAL A 108 8.05 -11.78 -0.86
CA VAL A 108 7.30 -12.91 -0.31
C VAL A 108 7.55 -14.18 -1.11
N TRP A 109 7.50 -14.10 -2.44
CA TRP A 109 7.72 -15.27 -3.29
C TRP A 109 9.09 -15.92 -3.07
N LEU A 110 10.15 -15.11 -2.86
CA LEU A 110 11.49 -15.59 -2.61
C LEU A 110 11.68 -16.13 -1.18
N THR A 111 11.12 -15.46 -0.16
CA THR A 111 11.50 -15.68 1.24
C THR A 111 10.38 -16.26 2.12
N GLY A 112 9.15 -16.32 1.64
CA GLY A 112 8.01 -16.86 2.39
C GLY A 112 8.18 -18.33 2.74
N ALA A 113 7.45 -18.80 3.76
CA ALA A 113 7.48 -20.20 4.19
C ALA A 113 6.96 -21.13 3.08
N PRO A 114 7.53 -22.32 2.91
CA PRO A 114 6.99 -23.33 2.00
C PRO A 114 5.53 -23.66 2.34
N TYR A 115 4.72 -23.90 1.31
CA TYR A 115 3.30 -24.26 1.45
C TYR A 115 2.40 -23.22 2.10
N SER A 116 2.88 -21.99 2.32
CA SER A 116 2.06 -20.88 2.75
C SER A 116 1.41 -20.17 1.54
N VAL A 117 0.34 -19.44 1.83
CA VAL A 117 -0.31 -18.51 0.89
C VAL A 117 -0.38 -17.14 1.55
N HIS A 118 0.12 -16.13 0.86
CA HIS A 118 0.15 -14.77 1.38
C HIS A 118 -0.86 -13.90 0.66
N ILE A 119 -1.71 -13.21 1.43
CA ILE A 119 -2.82 -12.35 0.98
C ILE A 119 -2.88 -11.08 1.83
N GLY A 120 -3.57 -10.06 1.34
CA GLY A 120 -3.85 -8.82 2.06
C GLY A 120 -3.19 -7.58 1.47
N ALA A 121 -3.85 -6.43 1.63
CA ALA A 121 -3.34 -5.13 1.23
C ALA A 121 -2.22 -4.58 2.15
N SER A 122 -1.90 -5.28 3.23
CA SER A 122 -0.96 -4.79 4.24
C SER A 122 0.44 -4.53 3.69
N GLY A 123 0.95 -5.35 2.75
CA GLY A 123 2.21 -5.08 2.07
C GLY A 123 2.22 -3.72 1.37
N LEU A 124 1.09 -3.35 0.74
CA LEU A 124 0.91 -2.05 0.11
C LEU A 124 0.87 -0.91 1.15
N ILE A 125 0.18 -1.11 2.26
CA ILE A 125 0.12 -0.16 3.39
C ILE A 125 1.52 0.11 3.95
N PHE A 126 2.32 -0.94 4.15
CA PHE A 126 3.71 -0.80 4.61
C PHE A 126 4.59 -0.07 3.59
N GLY A 127 4.32 -0.24 2.29
CA GLY A 127 4.97 0.55 1.25
C GLY A 127 4.61 2.03 1.32
N TYR A 128 3.34 2.36 1.50
CA TYR A 128 2.89 3.74 1.69
C TYR A 128 3.52 4.36 2.95
N PHE A 129 3.55 3.59 4.04
CA PHE A 129 4.21 4.00 5.27
C PHE A 129 5.71 4.28 5.06
N GLY A 130 6.46 3.36 4.44
CA GLY A 130 7.87 3.53 4.14
C GLY A 130 8.15 4.73 3.24
N PHE A 131 7.34 4.91 2.19
CA PHE A 131 7.42 6.05 1.29
C PHE A 131 7.23 7.38 2.03
N LEU A 132 6.14 7.54 2.75
CA LEU A 132 5.81 8.78 3.44
C LEU A 132 6.78 9.09 4.59
N LEU A 133 7.22 8.07 5.33
CA LEU A 133 8.15 8.22 6.43
C LEU A 133 9.51 8.74 5.97
N LEU A 134 10.04 8.21 4.85
CA LEU A 134 11.37 8.56 4.34
C LEU A 134 11.35 9.66 3.28
N ARG A 135 10.18 10.06 2.78
CA ARG A 135 10.04 11.10 1.78
C ARG A 135 10.66 12.43 2.23
N GLY A 136 10.43 12.85 3.49
CA GLY A 136 10.98 14.07 4.03
C GLY A 136 12.52 14.11 4.00
N TYR A 137 13.15 12.97 4.27
CA TYR A 137 14.60 12.81 4.21
C TYR A 137 15.15 12.96 2.77
N PHE A 138 14.47 12.37 1.80
CA PHE A 138 14.93 12.39 0.40
C PHE A 138 14.59 13.69 -0.33
N GLU A 139 13.42 14.28 -0.13
CA GLU A 139 12.97 15.51 -0.80
C GLU A 139 13.55 16.78 -0.13
N ARG A 140 13.74 16.75 1.18
CA ARG A 140 14.25 17.88 1.98
C ARG A 140 13.39 19.15 1.89
N SER A 141 12.07 19.01 1.59
CA SER A 141 11.13 20.13 1.62
C SER A 141 10.43 20.19 2.99
N PHE A 142 10.05 21.40 3.43
CA PHE A 142 9.34 21.58 4.70
C PHE A 142 8.07 20.73 4.77
N THR A 143 7.27 20.74 3.71
CA THR A 143 6.01 20.00 3.65
C THR A 143 6.23 18.48 3.74
N SER A 144 7.22 17.94 3.03
CA SER A 144 7.50 16.49 3.08
C SER A 144 8.07 16.06 4.44
N ILE A 145 8.88 16.90 5.09
CA ILE A 145 9.37 16.64 6.46
C ILE A 145 8.20 16.63 7.44
N LEU A 146 7.30 17.61 7.36
CA LEU A 146 6.12 17.68 8.23
C LEU A 146 5.24 16.44 8.07
N VAL A 147 4.95 16.03 6.84
CA VAL A 147 4.18 14.80 6.55
C VAL A 147 4.89 13.57 7.12
N SER A 148 6.21 13.44 6.94
CA SER A 148 6.99 12.32 7.51
C SER A 148 6.89 12.27 9.03
N LEU A 149 6.94 13.40 9.72
CA LEU A 149 6.80 13.48 11.18
C LEU A 149 5.38 13.09 11.63
N ILE A 150 4.34 13.58 10.95
CA ILE A 150 2.95 13.23 11.23
C ILE A 150 2.75 11.71 11.05
N VAL A 151 3.20 11.16 9.93
CA VAL A 151 3.10 9.72 9.66
C VAL A 151 3.90 8.91 10.68
N GLY A 152 5.11 9.35 11.03
CA GLY A 152 5.91 8.70 12.08
C GLY A 152 5.23 8.71 13.45
N PHE A 153 4.52 9.78 13.79
CA PHE A 153 3.79 9.90 15.05
C PHE A 153 2.56 8.98 15.10
N PHE A 154 1.69 9.03 14.07
CA PHE A 154 0.43 8.29 14.08
C PHE A 154 0.57 6.83 13.65
N TYR A 155 1.51 6.52 12.78
CA TYR A 155 1.69 5.20 12.17
C TYR A 155 3.03 4.54 12.52
N GLY A 156 3.88 5.17 13.34
CA GLY A 156 5.21 4.66 13.67
C GLY A 156 5.20 3.26 14.30
N SER A 157 4.11 2.89 15.00
CA SER A 157 3.94 1.54 15.55
C SER A 157 3.88 0.44 14.49
N LEU A 158 3.55 0.76 13.23
CA LEU A 158 3.59 -0.21 12.13
C LEU A 158 4.99 -0.80 11.94
N ILE A 159 6.07 -0.09 12.33
CA ILE A 159 7.44 -0.60 12.16
C ILE A 159 7.64 -1.97 12.82
N TRP A 160 6.92 -2.26 13.91
CA TRP A 160 6.99 -3.56 14.58
C TRP A 160 6.37 -4.70 13.75
N GLY A 161 5.49 -4.36 12.81
CA GLY A 161 4.88 -5.34 11.90
C GLY A 161 5.85 -5.91 10.86
N VAL A 162 7.06 -5.33 10.67
CA VAL A 162 8.10 -5.90 9.81
C VAL A 162 8.86 -7.05 10.49
N LEU A 163 8.60 -7.31 11.77
CA LEU A 163 9.24 -8.36 12.53
C LEU A 163 8.41 -9.66 12.50
N PRO A 164 9.03 -10.83 12.56
CA PRO A 164 8.35 -12.13 12.54
C PRO A 164 7.73 -12.45 13.92
N SER A 165 6.86 -11.58 14.42
CA SER A 165 6.28 -11.67 15.78
C SER A 165 4.97 -12.43 15.83
N GLN A 166 4.25 -12.58 14.70
CA GLN A 166 2.93 -13.22 14.65
C GLN A 166 2.88 -14.24 13.49
N PRO A 167 2.57 -15.52 13.78
CA PRO A 167 2.58 -16.58 12.75
C PRO A 167 1.59 -16.39 11.62
N GLN A 168 0.48 -15.66 11.86
CA GLN A 168 -0.59 -15.43 10.89
C GLN A 168 -0.37 -14.16 10.04
N VAL A 169 0.68 -13.38 10.33
CA VAL A 169 0.99 -12.13 9.63
C VAL A 169 2.16 -12.35 8.69
N SER A 170 2.00 -11.95 7.45
CA SER A 170 3.08 -11.98 6.46
C SER A 170 4.09 -10.87 6.71
N TRP A 171 4.98 -11.04 7.71
CA TRP A 171 6.02 -10.05 7.99
C TRP A 171 6.92 -9.78 6.76
N GLN A 172 7.09 -10.78 5.88
CA GLN A 172 7.82 -10.60 4.62
C GLN A 172 7.13 -9.58 3.70
N ALA A 173 5.79 -9.69 3.56
CA ALA A 173 5.04 -8.72 2.78
C ALA A 173 5.18 -7.30 3.35
N HIS A 174 5.17 -7.17 4.67
CA HIS A 174 5.37 -5.90 5.35
C HIS A 174 6.78 -5.35 5.15
N PHE A 175 7.81 -6.17 5.40
CA PHE A 175 9.19 -5.77 5.25
C PHE A 175 9.51 -5.35 3.81
N PHE A 176 9.22 -6.21 2.83
CA PHE A 176 9.50 -5.89 1.44
C PHE A 176 8.58 -4.78 0.90
N GLY A 177 7.35 -4.67 1.42
CA GLY A 177 6.49 -3.52 1.15
C GLY A 177 7.14 -2.22 1.61
N PHE A 178 7.58 -2.16 2.86
CA PHE A 178 8.30 -1.01 3.40
C PHE A 178 9.54 -0.66 2.57
N VAL A 179 10.36 -1.65 2.22
CA VAL A 179 11.52 -1.46 1.33
C VAL A 179 11.11 -0.88 -0.02
N GLY A 180 10.05 -1.40 -0.65
CA GLY A 180 9.51 -0.88 -1.92
C GLY A 180 9.11 0.60 -1.81
N GLY A 181 8.45 0.98 -0.71
CA GLY A 181 8.11 2.37 -0.43
C GLY A 181 9.34 3.27 -0.27
N VAL A 182 10.34 2.83 0.50
CA VAL A 182 11.60 3.58 0.70
C VAL A 182 12.35 3.77 -0.62
N LEU A 183 12.45 2.73 -1.44
CA LEU A 183 13.08 2.82 -2.77
C LEU A 183 12.37 3.85 -3.66
N THR A 184 11.04 3.84 -3.65
CA THR A 184 10.27 4.82 -4.43
C THR A 184 10.46 6.24 -3.90
N ALA A 185 10.49 6.42 -2.58
CA ALA A 185 10.78 7.72 -1.97
C ALA A 185 12.16 8.26 -2.38
N GLN A 186 13.16 7.40 -2.44
CA GLN A 186 14.51 7.76 -2.90
C GLN A 186 14.52 8.16 -4.37
N LEU A 187 13.86 7.38 -5.24
CA LEU A 187 13.82 7.63 -6.69
C LEU A 187 13.12 8.96 -7.00
N LEU A 188 11.88 9.13 -6.50
CA LEU A 188 11.10 10.35 -6.74
C LEU A 188 11.69 11.59 -6.05
N GLY A 189 12.31 11.41 -4.87
CA GLY A 189 12.97 12.50 -4.16
C GLY A 189 14.24 13.02 -4.85
N ARG A 190 14.99 12.15 -5.53
CA ARG A 190 16.17 12.55 -6.35
C ARG A 190 15.73 13.33 -7.59
N GLN A 191 14.78 12.79 -8.33
CA GLN A 191 14.25 13.43 -9.54
C GLN A 191 13.78 14.86 -9.27
N LYS A 192 13.10 15.10 -8.15
CA LYS A 192 12.60 16.42 -7.79
C LYS A 192 13.70 17.41 -7.43
N ARG A 193 14.82 16.96 -6.83
CA ARG A 193 15.96 17.81 -6.52
C ARG A 193 16.75 18.25 -7.75
N GLU A 194 16.69 17.48 -8.83
CA GLU A 194 17.36 17.81 -10.10
C GLU A 194 16.56 18.84 -10.93
N ILE A 195 15.26 19.00 -10.64
CA ILE A 195 14.38 19.92 -11.36
C ILE A 195 14.27 21.29 -10.67
N ASN A 196 14.57 21.38 -9.35
CA ASN A 196 14.56 22.62 -8.56
C ASN A 196 15.97 23.16 -8.32
#